data_35263b634786cd89ba08bd6271835b25
#
_entry.id   35263b634786cd89ba08bd6271835b25
#
_cell.length_a   1.000
_cell.length_b   1.000
_cell.length_c   1.000
_cell.angle_alpha   90.00
_cell.angle_beta   90.00
_cell.angle_gamma   90.00
#
_symmetry.space_group_name_H-M   'P 1'
#
loop_
_entity.id
_entity.type
_entity.pdbx_description
1 polymer ?
#
loop_
_entity_poly.entity_id
_entity_poly.type
_entity_poly.pdbx_seq_one_letter_code
_entity_poly.pdbx_strand_id
1 'polypeptide(L)'
;FVVDRHDLDTQTQAEYEAFEPGAVDGTDNTKELIHRLGSDSKIIITTIQKLNCAVTKDYYNRHIQDVRNKKVVMIFDECHRSHFGESHKNIVNFFNNLQIFGFTGTPIFVENSKNDRTTKEIFGNCLHKYLIKDAIADDNVLGFLVEYYTGNADLDLESENRMREVARFILNNFNKSTFDGEYNALFAVQSVPM
;
A
#
# COMPACT_ATOMS: atom_id res chain seq x y z
N PHE A 1 14.05 3.05 1.67
CA PHE A 1 12.69 2.64 1.31
C PHE A 1 12.05 1.84 2.44
N VAL A 2 10.82 2.17 2.76
CA VAL A 2 10.04 1.50 3.81
C VAL A 2 8.78 0.92 3.18
N VAL A 3 8.69 -0.41 3.18
CA VAL A 3 7.57 -1.15 2.58
C VAL A 3 6.76 -1.87 3.66
N ASP A 4 5.55 -2.29 3.34
CA ASP A 4 4.83 -3.22 4.19
C ASP A 4 5.44 -4.63 4.02
N ARG A 5 5.27 -5.47 5.04
CA ARG A 5 5.83 -6.83 5.08
C ARG A 5 5.42 -7.70 3.87
N HIS A 6 4.22 -7.47 3.35
CA HIS A 6 3.67 -8.23 2.23
C HIS A 6 4.20 -7.79 0.86
N ASP A 7 4.76 -6.58 0.76
CA ASP A 7 5.16 -6.00 -0.51
C ASP A 7 6.64 -6.26 -0.85
N LEU A 8 7.40 -6.83 0.09
CA LEU A 8 8.80 -7.22 -0.12
C LEU A 8 8.87 -8.64 -0.68
N ASP A 9 8.31 -8.85 -1.86
CA ASP A 9 8.40 -10.12 -2.56
C ASP A 9 9.78 -10.34 -3.22
N THR A 10 10.00 -11.54 -3.74
CA THR A 10 11.27 -11.94 -4.34
C THR A 10 11.63 -11.08 -5.55
N GLN A 11 10.65 -10.66 -6.34
CA GLN A 11 10.86 -9.84 -7.53
C GLN A 11 11.26 -8.42 -7.14
N THR A 12 10.55 -7.80 -6.21
CA THR A 12 10.87 -6.47 -5.68
C THR A 12 12.28 -6.47 -5.06
N GLN A 13 12.63 -7.50 -4.31
CA GLN A 13 13.98 -7.64 -3.76
C GLN A 13 15.05 -7.69 -4.87
N ALA A 14 14.82 -8.48 -5.92
CA ALA A 14 15.77 -8.63 -7.01
C ALA A 14 15.98 -7.32 -7.78
N GLU A 15 14.93 -6.54 -8.02
CA GLU A 15 15.02 -5.24 -8.68
C GLU A 15 15.86 -4.24 -7.87
N TYR A 16 15.66 -4.18 -6.57
CA TYR A 16 16.43 -3.29 -5.70
C TYR A 16 17.88 -3.75 -5.53
N GLU A 17 18.14 -5.06 -5.43
CA GLU A 17 19.50 -5.61 -5.39
C GLU A 17 20.28 -5.35 -6.69
N ALA A 18 19.60 -5.29 -7.84
CA ALA A 18 20.22 -4.91 -9.10
C ALA A 18 20.66 -3.43 -9.14
N PHE A 19 19.98 -2.57 -8.38
CA PHE A 19 20.32 -1.15 -8.28
C PHE A 19 21.50 -0.88 -7.34
N GLU A 20 21.48 -1.48 -6.17
CA GLU A 20 22.50 -1.33 -5.13
C GLU A 20 22.66 -2.69 -4.44
N PRO A 21 23.70 -3.45 -4.77
CA PRO A 21 23.96 -4.74 -4.13
C PRO A 21 24.07 -4.62 -2.61
N GLY A 22 23.33 -5.44 -1.90
CA GLY A 22 23.24 -5.39 -0.45
C GLY A 22 22.29 -4.33 0.13
N ALA A 23 21.48 -3.66 -0.71
CA ALA A 23 20.50 -2.67 -0.25
C ALA A 23 19.31 -3.29 0.47
N VAL A 24 18.92 -4.52 0.08
CA VAL A 24 17.72 -5.17 0.62
C VAL A 24 18.03 -5.89 1.92
N ASP A 25 17.29 -5.56 2.96
CA ASP A 25 17.26 -6.32 4.20
C ASP A 25 16.33 -7.52 4.04
N GLY A 26 16.83 -8.56 3.37
CA GLY A 26 16.10 -9.80 3.06
C GLY A 26 15.86 -10.73 4.24
N THR A 27 16.32 -10.39 5.44
CA THR A 27 16.15 -11.24 6.63
C THR A 27 15.02 -10.73 7.52
N ASP A 28 14.34 -11.64 8.21
CA ASP A 28 13.38 -11.30 9.28
C ASP A 28 14.07 -10.74 10.55
N ASN A 29 15.37 -10.52 10.50
CA ASN A 29 16.17 -10.15 11.64
C ASN A 29 16.47 -8.65 11.70
N THR A 30 15.91 -7.96 12.69
CA THR A 30 16.18 -6.53 12.97
C THR A 30 17.67 -6.23 13.19
N LYS A 31 18.49 -7.20 13.58
CA LYS A 31 19.95 -7.00 13.79
C LYS A 31 20.68 -6.62 12.50
N GLU A 32 20.30 -7.21 11.37
CA GLU A 32 20.87 -6.86 10.07
C GLU A 32 20.53 -5.42 9.69
N LEU A 33 19.29 -4.97 9.90
CA LEU A 33 18.91 -3.57 9.70
C LEU A 33 19.77 -2.64 10.57
N ILE A 34 20.01 -2.97 11.84
CA ILE A 34 20.87 -2.20 12.73
C ILE A 34 22.28 -2.08 12.20
N HIS A 35 22.85 -3.19 11.73
CA HIS A 35 24.19 -3.20 11.12
C HIS A 35 24.26 -2.27 9.90
N ARG A 36 23.26 -2.33 9.01
CA ARG A 36 23.20 -1.48 7.81
C ARG A 36 22.98 0.00 8.13
N LEU A 37 22.14 0.32 9.10
CA LEU A 37 21.95 1.69 9.57
C LEU A 37 23.25 2.30 10.15
N GLY A 38 24.11 1.48 10.74
CA GLY A 38 25.43 1.87 11.25
C GLY A 38 26.53 1.91 10.20
N SER A 39 26.31 1.34 9.02
CA SER A 39 27.27 1.30 7.92
C SER A 39 27.22 2.57 7.04
N ASP A 40 28.05 2.58 5.99
CA ASP A 40 28.05 3.64 4.97
C ASP A 40 27.05 3.39 3.81
N SER A 41 26.15 2.41 3.99
CA SER A 41 25.09 2.11 3.01
C SER A 41 24.21 3.34 2.78
N LYS A 42 24.08 3.75 1.52
CA LYS A 42 23.30 4.93 1.14
C LYS A 42 21.83 4.61 0.93
N ILE A 43 21.54 3.38 0.50
CA ILE A 43 20.19 2.89 0.25
C ILE A 43 19.94 1.70 1.15
N ILE A 44 18.85 1.74 1.89
CA ILE A 44 18.40 0.65 2.74
C ILE A 44 16.91 0.42 2.46
N ILE A 45 16.56 -0.83 2.22
CA ILE A 45 15.16 -1.24 2.01
C ILE A 45 14.77 -2.15 3.15
N THR A 46 13.72 -1.79 3.85
CA THR A 46 13.27 -2.52 5.03
C THR A 46 11.76 -2.42 5.21
N THR A 47 11.22 -3.25 6.08
CA THR A 47 9.79 -3.16 6.43
C THR A 47 9.56 -2.16 7.56
N ILE A 48 8.36 -1.56 7.58
CA ILE A 48 7.98 -0.63 8.64
C ILE A 48 8.03 -1.30 10.02
N GLN A 49 7.72 -2.61 10.11
CA GLN A 49 7.74 -3.35 11.37
C GLN A 49 9.17 -3.49 11.92
N LYS A 50 10.15 -3.81 11.07
CA LYS A 50 11.56 -3.89 11.47
C LYS A 50 12.09 -2.54 11.90
N LEU A 51 11.80 -1.49 11.13
CA LEU A 51 12.23 -0.13 11.45
C LEU A 51 11.61 0.35 12.76
N ASN A 52 10.32 0.14 12.98
CA ASN A 52 9.66 0.43 14.25
C ASN A 52 10.29 -0.34 15.42
N CYS A 53 10.58 -1.62 15.24
CA CYS A 53 11.28 -2.43 16.23
C CYS A 53 12.68 -1.88 16.55
N ALA A 54 13.42 -1.44 15.53
CA ALA A 54 14.75 -0.86 15.67
C ALA A 54 14.74 0.43 16.52
N VAL A 55 13.76 1.31 16.29
CA VAL A 55 13.68 2.61 16.98
C VAL A 55 13.01 2.54 18.36
N THR A 56 12.19 1.52 18.65
CA THR A 56 11.42 1.45 19.92
C THR A 56 12.04 0.53 20.95
N LYS A 57 12.72 -0.55 20.55
CA LYS A 57 13.31 -1.49 21.52
C LYS A 57 14.66 -0.98 22.00
N ASP A 58 14.82 -0.78 23.30
CA ASP A 58 16.05 -0.26 23.95
C ASP A 58 17.31 -0.99 23.52
N TYR A 59 17.23 -2.30 23.35
CA TYR A 59 18.36 -3.11 22.91
C TYR A 59 18.88 -2.68 21.54
N TYR A 60 18.00 -2.37 20.58
CA TYR A 60 18.36 -1.95 19.22
C TYR A 60 18.62 -0.45 19.13
N ASN A 61 17.77 0.34 19.76
CA ASN A 61 17.82 1.81 19.73
C ASN A 61 19.22 2.34 20.15
N ARG A 62 19.82 1.74 21.15
CA ARG A 62 21.17 2.14 21.62
C ARG A 62 22.25 2.05 20.55
N HIS A 63 22.11 1.15 19.59
CA HIS A 63 23.10 0.92 18.54
C HIS A 63 22.92 1.84 17.32
N ILE A 64 21.82 2.59 17.23
CA ILE A 64 21.52 3.49 16.12
C ILE A 64 21.39 4.95 16.52
N GLN A 65 21.86 5.33 17.72
CA GLN A 65 21.79 6.71 18.18
C GLN A 65 22.54 7.68 17.25
N ASP A 66 23.65 7.26 16.66
CA ASP A 66 24.44 8.09 15.74
C ASP A 66 23.67 8.41 14.44
N VAL A 67 22.74 7.52 14.04
CA VAL A 67 21.91 7.73 12.84
C VAL A 67 20.83 8.77 13.08
N ARG A 68 20.44 9.01 14.32
CA ARG A 68 19.37 9.92 14.71
C ARG A 68 19.54 11.33 14.17
N ASN A 69 20.78 11.81 14.08
CA ASN A 69 21.12 13.16 13.62
C ASN A 69 21.56 13.22 12.15
N LYS A 70 21.72 12.07 11.50
CA LYS A 70 22.04 12.05 10.08
C LYS A 70 20.85 12.57 9.26
N LYS A 71 21.14 13.14 8.08
CA LYS A 71 20.09 13.48 7.13
C LYS A 71 19.54 12.17 6.54
N VAL A 72 18.28 11.90 6.76
CA VAL A 72 17.58 10.69 6.30
C VAL A 72 16.43 11.09 5.41
N VAL A 73 16.30 10.40 4.28
CA VAL A 73 15.15 10.48 3.38
C VAL A 73 14.43 9.15 3.45
N MET A 74 13.17 9.15 3.84
CA MET A 74 12.34 7.96 3.89
C MET A 74 11.27 8.02 2.80
N ILE A 75 11.17 6.94 2.07
CA ILE A 75 10.14 6.74 1.05
C ILE A 75 9.28 5.57 1.50
N PHE A 76 8.01 5.85 1.79
CA PHE A 76 7.04 4.85 2.20
C PHE A 76 6.19 4.43 1.01
N ASP A 77 6.17 3.15 0.73
CA ASP A 77 5.27 2.57 -0.25
C ASP A 77 3.96 2.10 0.41
N GLU A 78 2.86 2.08 -0.36
CA GLU A 78 1.52 1.74 0.12
C GLU A 78 1.15 2.45 1.44
N CYS A 79 1.46 3.73 1.52
CA CYS A 79 1.43 4.51 2.75
C CYS A 79 0.03 4.73 3.35
N HIS A 80 -1.03 4.22 2.70
CA HIS A 80 -2.41 4.26 3.20
C HIS A 80 -2.74 3.13 4.19
N ARG A 81 -1.90 2.10 4.32
CA ARG A 81 -2.20 0.93 5.16
C ARG A 81 -2.24 1.28 6.65
N SER A 82 -3.13 0.64 7.38
CA SER A 82 -3.49 0.96 8.78
C SER A 82 -2.35 0.85 9.80
N HIS A 83 -1.32 0.06 9.50
CA HIS A 83 -0.16 -0.14 10.38
C HIS A 83 0.77 1.07 10.46
N PHE A 84 0.59 2.05 9.56
CA PHE A 84 1.42 3.25 9.53
C PHE A 84 1.20 4.22 10.70
N GLY A 85 0.07 4.18 11.40
CA GLY A 85 -0.28 5.21 12.38
C GLY A 85 0.67 5.34 13.56
N GLU A 86 0.87 4.29 14.34
CA GLU A 86 1.74 4.32 15.53
C GLU A 86 3.21 4.11 15.16
N SER A 87 3.48 3.13 14.30
CA SER A 87 4.84 2.86 13.84
C SER A 87 5.47 4.06 13.14
N HIS A 88 4.70 4.77 12.30
CA HIS A 88 5.13 6.00 11.66
C HIS A 88 5.51 7.07 12.69
N LYS A 89 4.68 7.29 13.71
CA LYS A 89 4.97 8.27 14.78
C LYS A 89 6.28 7.94 15.50
N ASN A 90 6.49 6.68 15.85
CA ASN A 90 7.71 6.25 16.55
C ASN A 90 8.95 6.51 15.69
N ILE A 91 8.87 6.20 14.41
CA ILE A 91 9.96 6.42 13.45
C ILE A 91 10.25 7.91 13.29
N VAL A 92 9.22 8.72 13.05
CA VAL A 92 9.38 10.18 12.89
C VAL A 92 9.97 10.82 14.13
N ASN A 93 9.53 10.43 15.32
CA ASN A 93 10.02 10.96 16.58
C ASN A 93 11.48 10.56 16.88
N PHE A 94 11.95 9.48 16.29
CA PHE A 94 13.32 9.03 16.50
C PHE A 94 14.34 9.87 15.72
N PHE A 95 14.08 10.22 14.47
CA PHE A 95 15.03 10.92 13.59
C PHE A 95 14.86 12.44 13.70
N ASN A 96 15.95 13.16 13.94
CA ASN A 96 15.93 14.62 14.10
C ASN A 96 15.99 15.38 12.75
N ASN A 97 16.51 14.76 11.68
CA ASN A 97 16.66 15.38 10.38
C ASN A 97 16.10 14.46 9.28
N LEU A 98 14.77 14.36 9.24
CA LEU A 98 14.02 13.43 8.41
C LEU A 98 13.20 14.17 7.34
N GLN A 99 13.32 13.69 6.10
CA GLN A 99 12.41 14.02 5.01
C GLN A 99 11.60 12.77 4.66
N ILE A 100 10.29 12.94 4.46
CA ILE A 100 9.38 11.82 4.24
C ILE A 100 8.61 12.01 2.94
N PHE A 101 8.53 10.94 2.16
CA PHE A 101 7.69 10.84 0.98
C PHE A 101 6.81 9.60 1.10
N GLY A 102 5.53 9.72 0.74
CA GLY A 102 4.57 8.62 0.70
C GLY A 102 4.06 8.37 -0.70
N PHE A 103 4.07 7.13 -1.13
CA PHE A 103 3.47 6.66 -2.38
C PHE A 103 2.25 5.80 -2.07
N THR A 104 1.17 5.99 -2.80
CA THR A 104 -0.04 5.18 -2.66
C THR A 104 -0.95 5.32 -3.87
N GLY A 105 -1.54 4.21 -4.30
CA GLY A 105 -2.61 4.21 -5.29
C GLY A 105 -3.99 4.58 -4.70
N THR A 106 -4.15 4.51 -3.37
CA THR A 106 -5.43 4.72 -2.67
C THR A 106 -5.28 5.66 -1.47
N PRO A 107 -5.08 6.98 -1.70
CA PRO A 107 -4.94 7.94 -0.62
C PRO A 107 -6.19 8.00 0.26
N ILE A 108 -5.99 8.20 1.57
CA ILE A 108 -7.07 8.38 2.54
C ILE A 108 -7.44 9.87 2.57
N PHE A 109 -8.68 10.17 2.21
CA PHE A 109 -9.29 11.48 2.31
C PHE A 109 -10.16 11.57 3.59
N VAL A 110 -10.68 12.76 3.87
CA VAL A 110 -11.54 12.98 5.05
C VAL A 110 -12.77 12.05 5.02
N GLU A 111 -13.36 11.87 3.85
CA GLU A 111 -14.60 11.11 3.64
C GLU A 111 -14.43 9.61 3.89
N ASN A 112 -13.23 9.06 3.71
CA ASN A 112 -12.93 7.63 3.90
C ASN A 112 -11.98 7.34 5.07
N SER A 113 -11.70 8.35 5.90
CA SER A 113 -10.86 8.22 7.09
C SER A 113 -11.60 7.51 8.22
N LYS A 114 -11.00 6.48 8.80
CA LYS A 114 -11.58 5.75 9.96
C LYS A 114 -11.19 6.33 11.32
N ASN A 115 -10.22 7.22 11.42
CA ASN A 115 -9.72 7.76 12.69
C ASN A 115 -9.26 9.20 12.52
N ASP A 116 -9.94 9.99 11.72
CA ASP A 116 -9.60 11.38 11.37
C ASP A 116 -8.14 11.57 10.90
N ARG A 117 -7.55 10.51 10.34
CA ARG A 117 -6.17 10.55 9.81
C ARG A 117 -6.18 10.38 8.30
N THR A 118 -5.92 11.46 7.63
CA THR A 118 -5.77 11.49 6.17
C THR A 118 -4.31 11.29 5.74
N THR A 119 -4.11 10.87 4.50
CA THR A 119 -2.77 10.80 3.91
C THR A 119 -2.07 12.18 3.95
N LYS A 120 -2.85 13.25 3.77
CA LYS A 120 -2.35 14.63 3.85
C LYS A 120 -1.82 15.00 5.23
N GLU A 121 -2.45 14.57 6.31
CA GLU A 121 -2.00 14.86 7.68
C GLU A 121 -0.70 14.13 8.03
N ILE A 122 -0.48 12.97 7.43
CA ILE A 122 0.70 12.15 7.70
C ILE A 122 1.89 12.57 6.83
N PHE A 123 1.67 12.82 5.54
CA PHE A 123 2.71 13.04 4.53
C PHE A 123 2.74 14.47 3.98
N GLY A 124 1.78 15.33 4.33
CA GLY A 124 1.68 16.69 3.82
C GLY A 124 0.94 16.78 2.50
N ASN A 125 1.26 17.81 1.70
CA ASN A 125 0.55 18.05 0.43
C ASN A 125 0.92 17.01 -0.63
N CYS A 126 -0.08 16.63 -1.44
CA CYS A 126 0.15 15.80 -2.61
C CYS A 126 1.04 16.54 -3.62
N LEU A 127 2.17 15.94 -3.94
CA LEU A 127 3.17 16.51 -4.85
C LEU A 127 2.90 16.16 -6.30
N HIS A 128 2.38 14.97 -6.55
CA HIS A 128 2.10 14.45 -7.90
C HIS A 128 0.91 13.49 -7.87
N LYS A 129 0.15 13.45 -8.97
CA LYS A 129 -0.95 12.52 -9.20
C LYS A 129 -0.81 11.95 -10.61
N TYR A 130 -0.89 10.64 -10.72
CA TYR A 130 -1.03 9.92 -11.96
C TYR A 130 -2.27 9.04 -11.86
N LEU A 131 -3.35 9.47 -12.48
CA LEU A 131 -4.66 8.84 -12.36
C LEU A 131 -4.88 7.83 -13.49
N ILE A 132 -5.86 6.95 -13.32
CA ILE A 132 -6.21 5.95 -14.34
C ILE A 132 -6.53 6.58 -15.71
N LYS A 133 -7.14 7.77 -15.72
CA LYS A 133 -7.39 8.53 -16.96
C LYS A 133 -6.10 8.95 -17.67
N ASP A 134 -5.07 9.29 -16.89
CA ASP A 134 -3.77 9.69 -17.42
C ASP A 134 -3.04 8.45 -17.97
N ALA A 135 -3.12 7.34 -17.24
CA ALA A 135 -2.57 6.05 -17.67
C ALA A 135 -3.23 5.49 -18.94
N ILE A 136 -4.55 5.71 -19.11
CA ILE A 136 -5.26 5.34 -20.34
C ILE A 136 -4.83 6.27 -21.49
N ALA A 137 -4.68 7.57 -21.24
CA ALA A 137 -4.24 8.53 -22.25
C ALA A 137 -2.79 8.27 -22.73
N ASP A 138 -1.95 7.73 -21.87
CA ASP A 138 -0.56 7.32 -22.14
C ASP A 138 -0.44 5.88 -22.69
N ASP A 139 -1.54 5.20 -23.00
CA ASP A 139 -1.60 3.81 -23.45
C ASP A 139 -0.95 2.78 -22.47
N ASN A 140 -0.75 3.17 -21.21
CA ASN A 140 -0.21 2.28 -20.18
C ASN A 140 -1.27 1.35 -19.57
N VAL A 141 -2.54 1.69 -19.71
CA VAL A 141 -3.69 0.92 -19.23
C VAL A 141 -4.76 0.90 -20.31
N LEU A 142 -5.37 -0.25 -20.52
CA LEU A 142 -6.50 -0.39 -21.44
C LEU A 142 -7.71 0.39 -20.93
N GLY A 143 -8.44 1.00 -21.83
CA GLY A 143 -9.72 1.64 -21.53
C GLY A 143 -10.73 0.60 -20.99
N PHE A 144 -11.66 1.04 -20.16
CA PHE A 144 -12.71 0.19 -19.60
C PHE A 144 -14.06 0.87 -19.69
N LEU A 145 -15.12 0.06 -19.74
CA LEU A 145 -16.50 0.51 -19.70
C LEU A 145 -17.10 0.18 -18.33
N VAL A 146 -17.83 1.14 -17.75
CA VAL A 146 -18.60 0.91 -16.53
C VAL A 146 -20.07 0.82 -16.88
N GLU A 147 -20.65 -0.34 -16.61
CA GLU A 147 -22.10 -0.55 -16.76
C GLU A 147 -22.73 -0.69 -15.37
N TYR A 148 -23.87 -0.02 -15.17
CA TYR A 148 -24.62 -0.06 -13.93
C TYR A 148 -25.89 -0.89 -14.10
N TYR A 149 -26.09 -1.86 -13.24
CA TYR A 149 -27.34 -2.58 -13.13
C TYR A 149 -28.12 -2.12 -11.90
N THR A 150 -29.17 -1.35 -12.09
CA THR A 150 -29.98 -0.83 -11.00
C THR A 150 -31.03 -1.82 -10.52
N GLY A 151 -31.45 -2.78 -11.36
CA GLY A 151 -32.47 -3.77 -11.03
C GLY A 151 -33.79 -3.14 -10.57
N ASN A 152 -34.55 -3.85 -9.74
CA ASN A 152 -35.74 -3.29 -9.09
C ASN A 152 -35.29 -2.47 -7.85
N ALA A 153 -35.45 -1.13 -7.95
CA ALA A 153 -35.02 -0.17 -6.92
C ALA A 153 -35.82 -0.29 -5.60
N ASP A 154 -37.01 -0.96 -5.62
CA ASP A 154 -37.84 -1.13 -4.43
C ASP A 154 -37.41 -2.32 -3.54
N LEU A 155 -36.44 -3.12 -4.00
CA LEU A 155 -35.93 -4.24 -3.22
C LEU A 155 -34.81 -3.80 -2.27
N ASP A 156 -34.90 -4.24 -1.02
CA ASP A 156 -33.78 -4.15 -0.08
C ASP A 156 -32.53 -4.81 -0.68
N LEU A 157 -31.39 -4.13 -0.57
CA LEU A 157 -30.11 -4.57 -1.12
C LEU A 157 -29.65 -5.93 -0.57
N GLU A 158 -30.04 -6.27 0.66
CA GLU A 158 -29.69 -7.52 1.33
C GLU A 158 -30.79 -8.59 1.20
N SER A 159 -31.88 -8.32 0.48
CA SER A 159 -32.95 -9.28 0.32
C SER A 159 -32.56 -10.45 -0.60
N GLU A 160 -33.04 -11.65 -0.29
CA GLU A 160 -32.83 -12.84 -1.13
C GLU A 160 -33.32 -12.63 -2.57
N ASN A 161 -34.41 -11.90 -2.76
CA ASN A 161 -34.94 -11.59 -4.09
C ASN A 161 -33.96 -10.73 -4.89
N ARG A 162 -33.34 -9.74 -4.24
CA ARG A 162 -32.32 -8.89 -4.88
C ARG A 162 -31.09 -9.70 -5.27
N MET A 163 -30.60 -10.56 -4.38
CA MET A 163 -29.46 -11.44 -4.67
C MET A 163 -29.77 -12.37 -5.85
N ARG A 164 -30.97 -12.93 -5.93
CA ARG A 164 -31.40 -13.77 -7.07
C ARG A 164 -31.48 -12.98 -8.38
N GLU A 165 -31.94 -11.74 -8.37
CA GLU A 165 -31.93 -10.88 -9.56
C GLU A 165 -30.52 -10.59 -10.06
N VAL A 166 -29.61 -10.23 -9.15
CA VAL A 166 -28.20 -9.99 -9.48
C VAL A 166 -27.55 -11.24 -10.07
N ALA A 167 -27.76 -12.40 -9.44
CA ALA A 167 -27.25 -13.67 -9.92
C ALA A 167 -27.75 -13.99 -11.35
N ARG A 168 -29.07 -13.79 -11.60
CA ARG A 168 -29.64 -13.99 -12.94
C ARG A 168 -29.07 -13.01 -13.97
N PHE A 169 -28.88 -11.74 -13.58
CA PHE A 169 -28.24 -10.76 -14.46
C PHE A 169 -26.82 -11.17 -14.84
N ILE A 170 -26.02 -11.60 -13.85
CA ILE A 170 -24.65 -12.09 -14.09
C ILE A 170 -24.67 -13.27 -15.04
N LEU A 171 -25.47 -14.31 -14.77
CA LEU A 171 -25.55 -15.51 -15.60
C LEU A 171 -25.98 -15.20 -17.03
N ASN A 172 -26.95 -14.33 -17.22
CA ASN A 172 -27.47 -13.97 -18.56
C ASN A 172 -26.46 -13.16 -19.39
N ASN A 173 -25.56 -12.43 -18.73
CA ASN A 173 -24.57 -11.57 -19.41
C ASN A 173 -23.15 -12.16 -19.38
N PHE A 174 -22.94 -13.29 -18.68
CA PHE A 174 -21.62 -13.86 -18.46
C PHE A 174 -20.85 -14.09 -19.77
N ASN A 175 -21.45 -14.83 -20.71
CA ASN A 175 -20.80 -15.14 -21.97
C ASN A 175 -20.48 -13.88 -22.79
N LYS A 176 -21.41 -12.89 -22.82
CA LYS A 176 -21.16 -11.63 -23.51
C LYS A 176 -20.00 -10.87 -22.88
N SER A 177 -19.97 -10.80 -21.54
CA SER A 177 -18.96 -10.02 -20.80
C SER A 177 -17.59 -10.70 -20.75
N THR A 178 -17.54 -12.03 -20.90
CA THR A 178 -16.30 -12.83 -20.91
C THR A 178 -15.85 -13.24 -22.31
N PHE A 179 -16.53 -12.77 -23.37
CA PHE A 179 -16.27 -13.18 -24.75
C PHE A 179 -16.32 -14.71 -24.87
N ASP A 180 -17.45 -15.30 -24.50
CA ASP A 180 -17.68 -16.75 -24.48
C ASP A 180 -16.64 -17.55 -23.66
N GLY A 181 -16.12 -16.92 -22.57
CA GLY A 181 -15.18 -17.56 -21.65
C GLY A 181 -13.70 -17.39 -22.04
N GLU A 182 -13.39 -16.54 -23.03
CA GLU A 182 -12.02 -16.20 -23.38
C GLU A 182 -11.34 -15.43 -22.23
N TYR A 183 -12.10 -14.60 -21.48
CA TYR A 183 -11.62 -13.83 -20.34
C TYR A 183 -12.25 -14.28 -19.02
N ASN A 184 -11.50 -14.13 -17.95
CA ASN A 184 -11.97 -14.40 -16.60
C ASN A 184 -12.89 -13.29 -16.08
N ALA A 185 -13.77 -13.63 -15.13
CA ALA A 185 -14.60 -12.69 -14.40
C ALA A 185 -14.26 -12.73 -12.91
N LEU A 186 -14.26 -11.55 -12.27
CA LEU A 186 -14.13 -11.40 -10.82
C LEU A 186 -15.45 -10.87 -10.27
N PHE A 187 -16.02 -11.57 -9.30
CA PHE A 187 -17.22 -11.13 -8.59
C PHE A 187 -16.88 -10.79 -7.13
N ALA A 188 -17.12 -9.55 -6.73
CA ALA A 188 -16.93 -9.09 -5.37
C ALA A 188 -18.27 -8.90 -4.66
N VAL A 189 -18.37 -9.38 -3.43
CA VAL A 189 -19.54 -9.24 -2.55
C VAL A 189 -19.22 -8.33 -1.37
N GLN A 190 -20.25 -7.73 -0.79
CA GLN A 190 -20.12 -6.76 0.28
C GLN A 190 -19.58 -7.40 1.58
N SER A 191 -19.96 -8.65 1.86
CA SER A 191 -19.56 -9.35 3.08
C SER A 191 -19.54 -10.87 2.89
N VAL A 192 -18.80 -11.59 3.75
CA VAL A 192 -18.66 -13.05 3.71
C VAL A 192 -19.89 -13.84 4.17
N PRO A 193 -20.87 -13.35 4.88
CA PRO A 193 -22.13 -14.08 5.13
C PRO A 193 -23.14 -14.04 3.98
N MET A 194 -22.84 -13.39 2.85
CA MET A 194 -23.74 -13.33 1.68
C MET A 194 -23.48 -14.44 0.70
#